data_acd72772b77c8d6a3233f2a001431dbb
#
_entry.id   acd72772b77c8d6a3233f2a001431dbb
#
_cell.length_a   1.000
_cell.length_b   1.000
_cell.length_c   1.000
_cell.angle_alpha   90.00
_cell.angle_beta   90.00
_cell.angle_gamma   90.00
#
_symmetry.space_group_name_H-M   'P 1'
#
loop_
_entity.id
_entity.type
_entity.pdbx_description
1 polymer ?
#
loop_
_entity_poly.entity_id
_entity_poly.type
_entity_poly.pdbx_seq_one_letter_code
_entity_poly.pdbx_strand_id
1 'polypeptide(L)'
;MAQATDQTLLDTVQQFLYQETQTLGQEVVIDIAPPSPHLPPCLQPTPFLPNANQAPIGRVSVGVRCGEDGRQTRYLQAQVDVIGRYIVAGQDIARGTLITSSMLAQREGNLSDLSSQSLTSEEDVVGKVAQRPIRSGSTFQAHFLQAPSLVERGQRVTVIAEGSGFRVSREGEALTDGAEGETIRVRFGPRDIMNARVIGQGTLMVDF
;
A
#
# COMPACT_ATOMS: atom_id res chain seq x y z
N MET A 1 -24.41 28.63 24.60
CA MET A 1 -24.98 27.53 23.77
C MET A 1 -24.06 27.12 22.60
N ALA A 2 -23.40 28.04 21.90
CA ALA A 2 -22.47 27.68 20.79
C ALA A 2 -21.31 26.81 21.23
N GLN A 3 -20.68 27.07 22.37
CA GLN A 3 -19.53 26.30 22.88
C GLN A 3 -19.84 24.81 23.17
N ALA A 4 -21.04 24.50 23.65
CA ALA A 4 -21.46 23.12 23.92
C ALA A 4 -21.63 22.30 22.62
N THR A 5 -22.06 22.96 21.54
CA THR A 5 -22.24 22.30 20.23
C THR A 5 -20.92 22.04 19.53
N ASP A 6 -19.96 22.96 19.67
CA ASP A 6 -18.60 22.77 19.12
C ASP A 6 -17.86 21.66 19.86
N GLN A 7 -18.04 21.52 21.19
CA GLN A 7 -17.49 20.43 21.96
C GLN A 7 -18.04 19.07 21.50
N THR A 8 -19.38 18.98 21.32
CA THR A 8 -19.99 17.75 20.79
C THR A 8 -19.46 17.37 19.41
N LEU A 9 -19.22 18.36 18.55
CA LEU A 9 -18.63 18.13 17.22
C LEU A 9 -17.21 17.56 17.36
N LEU A 10 -16.36 18.16 18.19
CA LEU A 10 -14.98 17.70 18.40
C LEU A 10 -14.94 16.29 19.00
N ASP A 11 -15.76 16.03 20.02
CA ASP A 11 -15.84 14.71 20.67
C ASP A 11 -16.30 13.63 19.67
N THR A 12 -17.25 13.94 18.79
CA THR A 12 -17.73 13.01 17.76
C THR A 12 -16.64 12.69 16.74
N VAL A 13 -15.91 13.71 16.30
CA VAL A 13 -14.80 13.52 15.35
C VAL A 13 -13.64 12.77 16.00
N GLN A 14 -13.32 13.07 17.26
CA GLN A 14 -12.28 12.37 18.01
C GLN A 14 -12.62 10.88 18.17
N GLN A 15 -13.86 10.57 18.56
CA GLN A 15 -14.31 9.19 18.70
C GLN A 15 -14.28 8.45 17.36
N PHE A 16 -14.70 9.09 16.28
CA PHE A 16 -14.64 8.53 14.93
C PHE A 16 -13.19 8.20 14.52
N LEU A 17 -12.27 9.17 14.64
CA LEU A 17 -10.86 8.95 14.30
C LEU A 17 -10.23 7.86 15.18
N TYR A 18 -10.56 7.82 16.46
CA TYR A 18 -10.08 6.78 17.37
C TYR A 18 -10.55 5.39 16.92
N GLN A 19 -11.82 5.23 16.52
CA GLN A 19 -12.33 3.95 16.01
C GLN A 19 -11.62 3.51 14.73
N GLU A 20 -11.31 4.45 13.83
CA GLU A 20 -10.60 4.17 12.57
C GLU A 20 -9.12 3.82 12.77
N THR A 21 -8.51 4.24 13.88
CA THR A 21 -7.05 4.14 14.10
C THR A 21 -6.63 3.19 15.22
N GLN A 22 -7.54 2.80 16.13
CA GLN A 22 -7.22 1.99 17.31
C GLN A 22 -6.55 0.64 17.01
N THR A 23 -6.74 0.10 15.81
CA THR A 23 -6.14 -1.17 15.37
C THR A 23 -4.80 -1.00 14.66
N LEU A 24 -4.40 0.24 14.35
CA LEU A 24 -3.20 0.54 13.57
C LEU A 24 -1.92 0.60 14.41
N GLY A 25 -2.04 0.76 15.73
CA GLY A 25 -0.90 0.83 16.63
C GLY A 25 -1.26 0.51 18.08
N GLN A 26 -0.32 0.77 18.97
CA GLN A 26 -0.46 0.49 20.41
C GLN A 26 -1.05 1.69 21.16
N GLU A 27 -0.77 2.89 20.69
CA GLU A 27 -1.24 4.16 21.25
C GLU A 27 -1.62 5.11 20.12
N VAL A 28 -2.71 5.84 20.31
CA VAL A 28 -3.21 6.83 19.35
C VAL A 28 -3.40 8.16 20.07
N VAL A 29 -2.78 9.21 19.54
CA VAL A 29 -2.96 10.59 19.99
C VAL A 29 -3.62 11.39 18.87
N ILE A 30 -4.74 12.04 19.18
CA ILE A 30 -5.53 12.80 18.21
C ILE A 30 -5.64 14.24 18.70
N ASP A 31 -5.15 15.16 17.89
CA ASP A 31 -5.31 16.61 18.08
C ASP A 31 -6.13 17.19 16.94
N ILE A 32 -7.27 17.81 17.26
CA ILE A 32 -8.22 18.34 16.29
C ILE A 32 -8.22 19.87 16.38
N ALA A 33 -7.93 20.52 15.26
CA ALA A 33 -8.03 21.97 15.18
C ALA A 33 -9.47 22.43 15.41
N PRO A 34 -9.70 23.39 16.32
CA PRO A 34 -11.05 23.87 16.61
C PRO A 34 -11.70 24.46 15.36
N PRO A 35 -13.02 24.29 15.19
CA PRO A 35 -13.77 24.88 14.08
C PRO A 35 -13.74 26.42 14.15
N SER A 36 -13.90 27.07 12.99
CA SER A 36 -14.00 28.52 12.96
C SER A 36 -15.22 29.02 13.77
N PRO A 37 -15.03 29.99 14.67
CA PRO A 37 -16.10 30.50 15.52
C PRO A 37 -17.24 31.25 14.78
N HIS A 38 -17.05 31.54 13.49
CA HIS A 38 -18.03 32.18 12.63
C HIS A 38 -19.01 31.22 11.95
N LEU A 39 -18.80 29.93 12.12
CA LEU A 39 -19.68 28.91 11.53
C LEU A 39 -20.93 28.71 12.40
N PRO A 40 -22.10 28.49 11.79
CA PRO A 40 -23.28 28.13 12.54
C PRO A 40 -23.12 26.80 13.27
N PRO A 41 -23.84 26.48 14.35
CA PRO A 41 -23.72 25.20 15.05
C PRO A 41 -23.90 24.00 14.13
N CYS A 42 -23.09 22.96 14.33
CA CYS A 42 -23.24 21.69 13.62
C CYS A 42 -24.14 20.75 14.43
N LEU A 43 -25.40 20.64 14.00
CA LEU A 43 -26.34 19.72 14.62
C LEU A 43 -26.17 18.32 14.04
N GLN A 44 -26.23 17.27 14.89
CA GLN A 44 -26.11 15.88 14.50
C GLN A 44 -24.87 15.61 13.60
N PRO A 45 -23.64 15.87 14.08
CA PRO A 45 -22.43 15.71 13.29
C PRO A 45 -22.22 14.25 12.88
N THR A 46 -22.07 14.01 11.58
CA THR A 46 -21.73 12.70 11.02
C THR A 46 -20.38 12.80 10.30
N PRO A 47 -19.27 12.36 10.94
CA PRO A 47 -17.94 12.42 10.38
C PRO A 47 -17.74 11.35 9.29
N PHE A 48 -16.86 11.64 8.35
CA PHE A 48 -16.41 10.72 7.30
C PHE A 48 -15.00 11.08 6.82
N LEU A 49 -14.29 10.09 6.29
CA LEU A 49 -13.00 10.31 5.62
C LEU A 49 -13.23 10.58 4.13
N PRO A 50 -12.75 11.72 3.58
CA PRO A 50 -12.83 12.00 2.15
C PRO A 50 -12.07 10.99 1.30
N ASN A 51 -10.98 10.42 1.85
CA ASN A 51 -10.18 9.38 1.24
C ASN A 51 -10.22 8.10 2.11
N ALA A 52 -11.23 7.26 1.89
CA ALA A 52 -11.43 6.04 2.66
C ALA A 52 -10.37 4.93 2.37
N ASN A 53 -9.56 5.08 1.31
CA ASN A 53 -8.53 4.10 0.95
C ASN A 53 -7.19 4.34 1.66
N GLN A 54 -7.07 5.41 2.43
CA GLN A 54 -5.85 5.76 3.15
C GLN A 54 -6.12 5.75 4.65
N ALA A 55 -5.24 5.08 5.40
CA ALA A 55 -5.29 5.12 6.86
C ALA A 55 -5.17 6.58 7.35
N PRO A 56 -6.03 7.02 8.29
CA PRO A 56 -6.04 8.40 8.77
C PRO A 56 -4.92 8.62 9.80
N ILE A 57 -3.66 8.60 9.34
CA ILE A 57 -2.45 8.83 10.13
C ILE A 57 -1.78 10.12 9.66
N GLY A 58 -1.21 10.89 10.60
CA GLY A 58 -0.58 12.17 10.33
C GLY A 58 -1.61 13.28 10.17
N ARG A 59 -1.43 14.17 9.19
CA ARG A 59 -2.39 15.23 8.90
C ARG A 59 -3.59 14.69 8.15
N VAL A 60 -4.75 14.77 8.79
CA VAL A 60 -6.00 14.23 8.28
C VAL A 60 -7.04 15.35 8.13
N SER A 61 -7.73 15.36 7.00
CA SER A 61 -8.92 16.19 6.82
C SER A 61 -10.15 15.31 7.02
N VAL A 62 -10.97 15.64 8.02
CA VAL A 62 -12.22 14.93 8.32
C VAL A 62 -13.39 15.74 7.79
N GLY A 63 -14.19 15.16 6.92
CA GLY A 63 -15.47 15.73 6.51
C GLY A 63 -16.53 15.45 7.57
N VAL A 64 -17.37 16.44 7.88
CA VAL A 64 -18.50 16.29 8.80
C VAL A 64 -19.75 16.82 8.15
N ARG A 65 -20.76 15.97 8.03
CA ARG A 65 -22.10 16.37 7.60
C ARG A 65 -22.87 16.84 8.81
N CYS A 66 -23.52 18.01 8.69
CA CYS A 66 -24.30 18.65 9.75
C CYS A 66 -25.76 18.74 9.34
N GLY A 67 -26.69 18.59 10.33
CA GLY A 67 -28.12 18.65 10.14
C GLY A 67 -28.75 17.31 9.75
N GLU A 68 -30.06 17.18 9.95
CA GLU A 68 -30.81 15.95 9.67
C GLU A 68 -30.78 15.56 8.19
N ASP A 69 -30.68 16.52 7.29
CA ASP A 69 -30.61 16.33 5.85
C ASP A 69 -29.15 16.17 5.33
N GLY A 70 -28.13 16.33 6.19
CA GLY A 70 -26.70 16.21 5.85
C GLY A 70 -26.19 17.16 4.77
N ARG A 71 -26.94 18.23 4.45
CA ARG A 71 -26.61 19.14 3.32
C ARG A 71 -25.43 20.05 3.60
N GLN A 72 -25.15 20.33 4.88
CA GLN A 72 -24.00 21.15 5.25
C GLN A 72 -22.80 20.24 5.53
N THR A 73 -21.76 20.36 4.72
CA THR A 73 -20.49 19.65 4.95
C THR A 73 -19.42 20.63 5.40
N ARG A 74 -18.66 20.24 6.40
CA ARG A 74 -17.49 20.97 6.91
C ARG A 74 -16.27 20.05 6.90
N TYR A 75 -15.10 20.67 6.91
CA TYR A 75 -13.85 19.96 7.01
C TYR A 75 -13.07 20.46 8.22
N LEU A 76 -12.70 19.52 9.08
CA LEU A 76 -11.83 19.75 10.23
C LEU A 76 -10.46 19.16 9.93
N GLN A 77 -9.43 19.84 10.40
CA GLN A 77 -8.07 19.33 10.33
C GLN A 77 -7.73 18.65 11.65
N ALA A 78 -7.18 17.44 11.55
CA ALA A 78 -6.68 16.71 12.70
C ALA A 78 -5.22 16.27 12.45
N GLN A 79 -4.45 16.21 13.53
CA GLN A 79 -3.18 15.49 13.59
C GLN A 79 -3.44 14.20 14.34
N VAL A 80 -3.13 13.08 13.71
CA VAL A 80 -3.31 11.73 14.27
C VAL A 80 -1.96 11.05 14.34
N ASP A 81 -1.42 10.93 15.55
CA ASP A 81 -0.17 10.24 15.81
C ASP A 81 -0.46 8.83 16.32
N VAL A 82 0.09 7.84 15.66
CA VAL A 82 -0.09 6.43 15.98
C VAL A 82 1.26 5.85 16.34
N ILE A 83 1.45 5.47 17.59
CA ILE A 83 2.65 4.75 18.02
C ILE A 83 2.45 3.27 17.74
N GLY A 84 3.32 2.72 16.90
CA GLY A 84 3.20 1.35 16.44
C GLY A 84 4.54 0.76 16.03
N ARG A 85 4.49 -0.53 15.68
CA ARG A 85 5.66 -1.25 15.19
C ARG A 85 5.72 -1.19 13.69
N TYR A 86 6.92 -1.04 13.18
CA TYR A 86 7.21 -1.06 11.75
C TYR A 86 8.55 -1.71 11.49
N ILE A 87 8.78 -2.13 10.24
CA ILE A 87 10.03 -2.76 9.84
C ILE A 87 10.98 -1.76 9.18
N VAL A 88 12.27 -2.00 9.41
CA VAL A 88 13.38 -1.30 8.76
C VAL A 88 14.40 -2.33 8.26
N ALA A 89 15.30 -1.90 7.38
CA ALA A 89 16.45 -2.70 7.01
C ALA A 89 17.36 -2.90 8.23
N GLY A 90 17.59 -4.14 8.64
CA GLY A 90 18.48 -4.51 9.75
C GLY A 90 19.97 -4.41 9.38
N GLN A 91 20.26 -4.40 8.08
CA GLN A 91 21.59 -4.31 7.49
C GLN A 91 21.52 -3.57 6.15
N ASP A 92 22.67 -3.22 5.58
CA ASP A 92 22.71 -2.66 4.23
C ASP A 92 22.33 -3.73 3.21
N ILE A 93 21.40 -3.38 2.31
CA ILE A 93 20.87 -4.25 1.25
C ILE A 93 21.31 -3.68 -0.09
N ALA A 94 22.08 -4.47 -0.85
CA ALA A 94 22.52 -4.08 -2.19
C ALA A 94 21.37 -4.18 -3.21
N ARG A 95 21.49 -3.41 -4.30
CA ARG A 95 20.58 -3.57 -5.45
C ARG A 95 20.63 -5.00 -5.99
N GLY A 96 19.48 -5.55 -6.36
CA GLY A 96 19.32 -6.90 -6.88
C GLY A 96 19.25 -7.99 -5.82
N THR A 97 19.33 -7.64 -4.52
CA THR A 97 19.24 -8.61 -3.44
C THR A 97 17.79 -9.02 -3.21
N LEU A 98 17.53 -10.31 -3.13
CA LEU A 98 16.26 -10.87 -2.65
C LEU A 98 16.19 -10.66 -1.13
N ILE A 99 15.15 -9.98 -0.69
CA ILE A 99 14.97 -9.62 0.73
C ILE A 99 14.39 -10.81 1.49
N THR A 100 15.05 -11.15 2.59
CA THR A 100 14.63 -12.20 3.52
C THR A 100 14.31 -11.61 4.89
N SER A 101 13.54 -12.33 5.71
CA SER A 101 13.19 -11.90 7.08
C SER A 101 14.43 -11.61 7.95
N SER A 102 15.53 -12.33 7.76
CA SER A 102 16.80 -12.10 8.49
C SER A 102 17.46 -10.75 8.19
N MET A 103 17.06 -10.06 7.13
CA MET A 103 17.55 -8.72 6.75
C MET A 103 16.71 -7.60 7.33
N LEU A 104 15.64 -7.92 8.04
CA LEU A 104 14.70 -6.98 8.63
C LEU A 104 14.98 -6.79 10.11
N ALA A 105 14.67 -5.60 10.62
CA ALA A 105 14.62 -5.30 12.04
C ALA A 105 13.29 -4.60 12.35
N GLN A 106 12.69 -4.94 13.48
CA GLN A 106 11.49 -4.28 13.94
C GLN A 106 11.88 -3.04 14.76
N ARG A 107 11.14 -1.95 14.56
CA ARG A 107 11.24 -0.72 15.36
C ARG A 107 9.85 -0.31 15.83
N GLU A 108 9.83 0.45 16.92
CA GLU A 108 8.64 1.09 17.45
C GLU A 108 8.83 2.61 17.36
N GLY A 109 7.79 3.33 16.98
CA GLY A 109 7.80 4.78 16.85
C GLY A 109 6.50 5.31 16.26
N ASN A 110 6.48 6.62 16.03
CA ASN A 110 5.31 7.27 15.46
C ASN A 110 5.20 6.96 13.96
N LEU A 111 4.14 6.27 13.57
CA LEU A 111 3.86 5.93 12.18
C LEU A 111 3.54 7.16 11.32
N SER A 112 3.15 8.30 11.95
CA SER A 112 2.90 9.55 11.24
C SER A 112 4.17 10.20 10.69
N ASP A 113 5.33 9.85 11.26
CA ASP A 113 6.64 10.33 10.79
C ASP A 113 7.14 9.56 9.56
N LEU A 114 6.51 8.43 9.24
CA LEU A 114 6.87 7.63 8.10
C LEU A 114 6.30 8.23 6.81
N SER A 115 7.01 7.99 5.70
CA SER A 115 6.45 8.31 4.39
C SER A 115 5.15 7.52 4.16
N SER A 116 4.15 8.12 3.54
CA SER A 116 2.89 7.46 3.17
C SER A 116 3.07 6.24 2.25
N GLN A 117 4.25 6.11 1.63
CA GLN A 117 4.62 4.96 0.80
C GLN A 117 5.47 3.93 1.54
N SER A 118 5.70 4.12 2.84
CA SER A 118 6.47 3.17 3.65
C SER A 118 5.70 1.88 3.84
N LEU A 119 6.38 0.77 3.60
CA LEU A 119 5.88 -0.56 3.91
C LEU A 119 6.23 -0.88 5.36
N THR A 120 5.24 -1.17 6.16
CA THR A 120 5.39 -1.40 7.60
C THR A 120 5.29 -2.88 7.98
N SER A 121 4.77 -3.71 7.07
CA SER A 121 4.60 -5.16 7.25
C SER A 121 5.74 -5.95 6.60
N GLU A 122 6.18 -7.01 7.26
CA GLU A 122 7.16 -7.96 6.73
C GLU A 122 6.66 -8.66 5.46
N GLU A 123 5.37 -8.97 5.39
CA GLU A 123 4.73 -9.64 4.25
C GLU A 123 4.82 -8.82 2.96
N ASP A 124 4.85 -7.49 3.09
CA ASP A 124 4.96 -6.58 1.95
C ASP A 124 6.39 -6.47 1.39
N VAL A 125 7.39 -6.95 2.11
CA VAL A 125 8.81 -6.74 1.80
C VAL A 125 9.55 -8.04 1.51
N VAL A 126 9.32 -9.09 2.32
CA VAL A 126 9.98 -10.38 2.15
C VAL A 126 9.60 -11.02 0.82
N GLY A 127 10.59 -11.62 0.14
CA GLY A 127 10.41 -12.21 -1.18
C GLY A 127 10.46 -11.22 -2.34
N LYS A 128 10.61 -9.92 -2.08
CA LYS A 128 10.85 -8.90 -3.12
C LYS A 128 12.34 -8.65 -3.31
N VAL A 129 12.69 -8.08 -4.44
CA VAL A 129 14.06 -7.73 -4.84
C VAL A 129 14.26 -6.22 -4.73
N ALA A 130 15.35 -5.80 -4.11
CA ALA A 130 15.71 -4.39 -4.00
C ALA A 130 16.12 -3.81 -5.36
N GLN A 131 15.41 -2.79 -5.84
CA GLN A 131 15.74 -2.08 -7.10
C GLN A 131 16.89 -1.09 -6.94
N ARG A 132 17.21 -0.71 -5.71
CA ARG A 132 18.27 0.24 -5.33
C ARG A 132 18.88 -0.18 -3.99
N PRO A 133 20.09 0.31 -3.65
CA PRO A 133 20.65 0.07 -2.33
C PRO A 133 19.76 0.65 -1.23
N ILE A 134 19.53 -0.11 -0.16
CA ILE A 134 18.76 0.30 1.03
C ILE A 134 19.73 0.23 2.21
N ARG A 135 19.86 1.35 2.93
CA ARG A 135 20.77 1.42 4.08
C ARG A 135 20.14 0.82 5.34
N SER A 136 20.97 0.27 6.19
CA SER A 136 20.57 -0.16 7.54
C SER A 136 19.80 0.95 8.27
N GLY A 137 18.73 0.60 8.93
CA GLY A 137 17.84 1.52 9.65
C GLY A 137 16.83 2.28 8.81
N SER A 138 16.89 2.17 7.46
CA SER A 138 15.91 2.81 6.57
C SER A 138 14.61 2.01 6.48
N THR A 139 13.47 2.69 6.31
CA THR A 139 12.19 2.08 5.97
C THR A 139 12.18 1.60 4.53
N PHE A 140 11.38 0.60 4.25
CA PHE A 140 11.12 0.13 2.90
C PHE A 140 10.00 0.96 2.25
N GLN A 141 10.14 1.24 0.96
CA GLN A 141 9.12 1.94 0.19
C GLN A 141 8.76 1.09 -1.03
N ALA A 142 7.48 1.06 -1.41
CA ALA A 142 6.98 0.19 -2.46
C ALA A 142 7.78 0.31 -3.77
N HIS A 143 8.17 1.53 -4.16
CA HIS A 143 8.93 1.79 -5.39
C HIS A 143 10.43 1.44 -5.30
N PHE A 144 10.94 1.00 -4.14
CA PHE A 144 12.30 0.46 -4.01
C PHE A 144 12.36 -1.04 -4.25
N LEU A 145 11.20 -1.68 -4.34
CA LEU A 145 11.05 -3.12 -4.39
C LEU A 145 10.34 -3.55 -5.66
N GLN A 146 10.71 -4.72 -6.14
CA GLN A 146 10.03 -5.39 -7.26
C GLN A 146 9.82 -6.86 -6.93
N ALA A 147 8.84 -7.50 -7.57
CA ALA A 147 8.70 -8.94 -7.52
C ALA A 147 9.95 -9.61 -8.13
N PRO A 148 10.39 -10.77 -7.62
CA PRO A 148 11.48 -11.52 -8.22
C PRO A 148 11.09 -11.98 -9.63
N SER A 149 12.03 -11.94 -10.56
CA SER A 149 11.82 -12.50 -11.88
C SER A 149 11.73 -14.03 -11.79
N LEU A 150 10.67 -14.60 -12.32
CA LEU A 150 10.48 -16.05 -12.45
C LEU A 150 10.97 -16.57 -13.79
N VAL A 151 11.24 -15.66 -14.72
CA VAL A 151 11.78 -15.92 -16.05
C VAL A 151 12.86 -14.88 -16.34
N GLU A 152 14.00 -15.32 -16.82
CA GLU A 152 15.12 -14.47 -17.22
C GLU A 152 15.22 -14.38 -18.75
N ARG A 153 15.71 -13.25 -19.25
CA ARG A 153 15.99 -13.08 -20.68
C ARG A 153 16.98 -14.15 -21.17
N GLY A 154 16.64 -14.79 -22.30
CA GLY A 154 17.43 -15.89 -22.88
C GLY A 154 17.12 -17.26 -22.27
N GLN A 155 16.30 -17.31 -21.23
CA GLN A 155 15.87 -18.57 -20.62
C GLN A 155 14.93 -19.33 -21.56
N ARG A 156 15.12 -20.66 -21.61
CA ARG A 156 14.18 -21.57 -22.26
C ARG A 156 12.93 -21.70 -21.36
N VAL A 157 11.76 -21.47 -21.92
CA VAL A 157 10.49 -21.41 -21.20
C VAL A 157 9.45 -22.29 -21.90
N THR A 158 8.51 -22.79 -21.11
CA THR A 158 7.34 -23.52 -21.61
C THR A 158 6.14 -22.58 -21.67
N VAL A 159 5.57 -22.38 -22.85
CA VAL A 159 4.37 -21.60 -23.06
C VAL A 159 3.19 -22.53 -23.23
N ILE A 160 2.15 -22.33 -22.40
CA ILE A 160 0.92 -23.12 -22.36
C ILE A 160 -0.18 -22.30 -22.99
N ALA A 161 -0.91 -22.89 -23.88
CA ALA A 161 -2.17 -22.37 -24.41
C ALA A 161 -3.29 -23.31 -23.97
N GLU A 162 -4.27 -22.78 -23.28
CA GLU A 162 -5.42 -23.55 -22.76
C GLU A 162 -6.72 -22.95 -23.27
N GLY A 163 -7.60 -23.82 -23.80
CA GLY A 163 -8.88 -23.42 -24.32
C GLY A 163 -9.95 -24.49 -24.00
N SER A 164 -11.16 -24.28 -24.48
CA SER A 164 -12.29 -25.18 -24.22
C SER A 164 -12.04 -26.59 -24.80
N GLY A 165 -11.49 -27.48 -23.94
CA GLY A 165 -11.25 -28.89 -24.27
C GLY A 165 -9.86 -29.20 -24.83
N PHE A 166 -8.91 -28.28 -24.87
CA PHE A 166 -7.53 -28.54 -25.26
C PHE A 166 -6.52 -27.81 -24.37
N ARG A 167 -5.34 -28.40 -24.23
CA ARG A 167 -4.15 -27.82 -23.65
C ARG A 167 -2.96 -28.18 -24.51
N VAL A 168 -2.26 -27.17 -24.99
CA VAL A 168 -1.06 -27.33 -25.84
C VAL A 168 0.10 -26.60 -25.15
N SER A 169 1.27 -27.20 -25.18
CA SER A 169 2.50 -26.57 -24.70
C SER A 169 3.56 -26.53 -25.79
N ARG A 170 4.33 -25.45 -25.83
CA ARG A 170 5.43 -25.26 -26.75
C ARG A 170 6.61 -24.60 -26.03
N GLU A 171 7.83 -25.06 -26.32
CA GLU A 171 9.04 -24.42 -25.81
C GLU A 171 9.41 -23.21 -26.66
N GLY A 172 9.88 -22.15 -25.99
CA GLY A 172 10.38 -20.93 -26.58
C GLY A 172 11.51 -20.33 -25.77
N GLU A 173 12.05 -19.20 -26.19
CA GLU A 173 13.09 -18.43 -25.52
C GLU A 173 12.51 -17.08 -25.07
N ALA A 174 12.64 -16.74 -23.80
CA ALA A 174 12.22 -15.46 -23.26
C ALA A 174 13.11 -14.33 -23.79
N LEU A 175 12.50 -13.26 -24.32
CA LEU A 175 13.22 -12.10 -24.83
C LEU A 175 13.42 -11.00 -23.78
N THR A 176 12.71 -11.08 -22.65
CA THR A 176 12.79 -10.15 -21.52
C THR A 176 12.64 -10.93 -20.22
N ASP A 177 13.12 -10.36 -19.12
CA ASP A 177 12.80 -10.85 -17.77
C ASP A 177 11.32 -10.70 -17.49
N GLY A 178 10.77 -11.50 -16.59
CA GLY A 178 9.38 -11.40 -16.17
C GLY A 178 9.13 -11.96 -14.78
N ALA A 179 8.43 -11.18 -13.96
CA ALA A 179 7.87 -11.62 -12.69
C ALA A 179 6.49 -12.28 -12.88
N GLU A 180 5.99 -12.92 -11.84
CA GLU A 180 4.65 -13.53 -11.85
C GLU A 180 3.56 -12.54 -12.29
N GLY A 181 2.70 -12.95 -13.21
CA GLY A 181 1.63 -12.13 -13.77
C GLY A 181 2.06 -11.15 -14.86
N GLU A 182 3.36 -10.93 -15.09
CA GLU A 182 3.83 -10.06 -16.16
C GLU A 182 3.74 -10.73 -17.52
N THR A 183 3.44 -9.92 -18.54
CA THR A 183 3.40 -10.37 -19.94
C THR A 183 4.74 -10.07 -20.59
N ILE A 184 5.42 -11.10 -21.05
CA ILE A 184 6.73 -11.01 -21.72
C ILE A 184 6.66 -11.53 -23.15
N ARG A 185 7.66 -11.15 -23.95
CA ARG A 185 7.82 -11.67 -25.32
C ARG A 185 8.60 -12.96 -25.32
N VAL A 186 8.11 -13.96 -26.03
CA VAL A 186 8.74 -15.27 -26.21
C VAL A 186 8.95 -15.54 -27.68
N ARG A 187 10.13 -16.01 -28.04
CA ARG A 187 10.53 -16.39 -29.39
C ARG A 187 10.47 -17.91 -29.54
N PHE A 188 9.74 -18.39 -30.53
CA PHE A 188 9.63 -19.81 -30.89
C PHE A 188 10.44 -20.19 -32.15
N GLY A 189 10.86 -19.18 -32.89
CA GLY A 189 11.61 -19.33 -34.13
C GLY A 189 12.09 -17.99 -34.68
N PRO A 190 12.77 -17.94 -35.83
CA PRO A 190 13.42 -16.72 -36.32
C PRO A 190 12.48 -15.51 -36.53
N ARG A 191 11.18 -15.78 -36.78
CA ARG A 191 10.16 -14.74 -37.03
C ARG A 191 8.88 -14.94 -36.20
N ASP A 192 8.91 -15.91 -35.28
CA ASP A 192 7.73 -16.31 -34.49
C ASP A 192 7.91 -15.81 -33.04
N ILE A 193 7.31 -14.65 -32.74
CA ILE A 193 7.35 -14.01 -31.42
C ILE A 193 5.91 -13.82 -30.94
N MET A 194 5.63 -14.24 -29.72
CA MET A 194 4.33 -14.07 -29.07
C MET A 194 4.48 -13.44 -27.69
N ASN A 195 3.44 -12.80 -27.22
CA ASN A 195 3.30 -12.35 -25.84
C ASN A 195 2.70 -13.48 -25.01
N ALA A 196 3.27 -13.73 -23.84
CA ALA A 196 2.74 -14.71 -22.91
C ALA A 196 2.93 -14.21 -21.48
N ARG A 197 1.97 -14.51 -20.60
CA ARG A 197 1.97 -14.12 -19.20
C ARG A 197 2.72 -15.17 -18.36
N VAL A 198 3.62 -14.72 -17.51
CA VAL A 198 4.34 -15.55 -16.55
C VAL A 198 3.38 -16.06 -15.49
N ILE A 199 3.26 -17.38 -15.35
CA ILE A 199 2.42 -18.04 -14.35
C ILE A 199 3.22 -18.86 -13.34
N GLY A 200 4.55 -18.97 -13.53
CA GLY A 200 5.43 -19.72 -12.66
C GLY A 200 6.86 -19.72 -13.21
N GLN A 201 7.76 -20.37 -12.49
CA GLN A 201 9.17 -20.45 -12.87
C GLN A 201 9.32 -21.13 -14.23
N GLY A 202 9.83 -20.40 -15.22
CA GLY A 202 10.00 -20.88 -16.59
C GLY A 202 8.70 -21.26 -17.31
N THR A 203 7.54 -20.92 -16.77
CA THR A 203 6.23 -21.31 -17.31
C THR A 203 5.37 -20.07 -17.57
N LEU A 204 4.83 -20.00 -18.79
CA LEU A 204 4.00 -18.91 -19.26
C LEU A 204 2.68 -19.43 -19.82
N MET A 205 1.67 -18.57 -19.88
CA MET A 205 0.38 -18.83 -20.46
C MET A 205 0.02 -17.78 -21.51
N VAL A 206 -0.58 -18.22 -22.61
CA VAL A 206 -1.20 -17.34 -23.60
C VAL A 206 -2.69 -17.26 -23.32
N ASP A 207 -3.20 -16.05 -23.10
CA ASP A 207 -4.63 -15.77 -23.03
C ASP A 207 -5.17 -15.54 -24.45
N PHE A 208 -6.29 -16.17 -24.81
CA PHE A 208 -6.99 -16.05 -26.10
C PHE A 208 -8.22 -15.15 -25.98
#